data_7655b051f0380a78cc84037dacd0b65f
#
_entry.id   7655b051f0380a78cc84037dacd0b65f
#
_cell.length_a   1.000
_cell.length_b   1.000
_cell.length_c   1.000
_cell.angle_alpha   90.00
_cell.angle_beta   90.00
_cell.angle_gamma   90.00
#
_symmetry.space_group_name_H-M   'P 1'
#
loop_
_entity.id
_entity.type
_entity.pdbx_description
1 polymer ?
#
loop_
_entity_poly.entity_id
_entity_poly.type
_entity_poly.pdbx_seq_one_letter_code
_entity_poly.pdbx_strand_id
1 'polypeptide(L)'
;LEFRRVLFRSPQKEQEEQQFVTDYIVSKLNTVTTAVQVSAAYSVKAGSLWHIKTDISGAFGAKLNLKKAIQLLHPTPAVCGVPKEIAKAFIDTHEGYDRSFYTGFLGELNRDFASDLFVNLRCMQIENNQAHLYMGCGITKDSDSEKEWKESVNKSMIMKRIL
;
A
#
# COMPACT_ATOMS: atom_id res chain seq x y z
N LEU A 1 29.49 -2.46 18.77
CA LEU A 1 28.42 -3.48 18.87
C LEU A 1 27.62 -3.39 17.59
N GLU A 2 27.91 -4.24 16.60
CA GLU A 2 27.05 -4.42 15.43
C GLU A 2 25.78 -5.13 15.87
N PHE A 3 24.69 -4.40 15.95
CA PHE A 3 23.37 -5.00 15.97
C PHE A 3 23.16 -5.71 14.63
N ARG A 4 23.37 -7.02 14.58
CA ARG A 4 22.89 -7.85 13.49
C ARG A 4 21.39 -7.57 13.37
N ARG A 5 20.98 -6.89 12.31
CA ARG A 5 19.56 -6.77 11.92
C ARG A 5 19.06 -8.19 11.77
N VAL A 6 18.26 -8.65 12.73
CA VAL A 6 17.54 -9.90 12.60
C VAL A 6 16.57 -9.69 11.45
N LEU A 7 16.90 -10.25 10.29
CA LEU A 7 15.95 -10.38 9.20
C LEU A 7 14.84 -11.29 9.71
N PHE A 8 13.76 -10.68 10.17
CA PHE A 8 12.54 -11.42 10.43
C PHE A 8 12.17 -12.09 9.09
N ARG A 9 12.13 -13.42 9.05
CA ARG A 9 11.79 -14.16 7.82
C ARG A 9 10.30 -13.98 7.60
N SER A 10 9.93 -12.90 6.92
CA SER A 10 8.57 -12.78 6.37
C SER A 10 8.32 -13.93 5.39
N PRO A 11 7.10 -14.48 5.34
CA PRO A 11 6.73 -15.49 4.37
C PRO A 11 7.10 -15.07 2.95
N GLN A 12 7.44 -16.03 2.11
CA GLN A 12 7.85 -15.75 0.72
C GLN A 12 6.80 -14.94 -0.02
N LYS A 13 5.52 -15.24 0.19
CA LYS A 13 4.38 -14.49 -0.39
C LYS A 13 4.45 -13.00 -0.07
N GLU A 14 4.67 -12.63 1.20
CA GLU A 14 4.77 -11.22 1.60
C GLU A 14 5.95 -10.50 0.95
N GLN A 15 7.07 -11.21 0.76
CA GLN A 15 8.23 -10.67 0.07
C GLN A 15 7.94 -10.42 -1.41
N GLU A 16 7.26 -11.35 -2.08
CA GLU A 16 6.86 -11.23 -3.47
C GLU A 16 5.86 -10.09 -3.67
N GLU A 17 4.84 -10.00 -2.83
CA GLU A 17 3.87 -8.89 -2.86
C GLU A 17 4.56 -7.53 -2.71
N GLN A 18 5.48 -7.42 -1.76
CA GLN A 18 6.25 -6.19 -1.55
C GLN A 18 7.16 -5.89 -2.73
N GLN A 19 7.77 -6.91 -3.36
CA GLN A 19 8.60 -6.75 -4.53
C GLN A 19 7.80 -6.24 -5.74
N PHE A 20 6.60 -6.76 -5.99
CA PHE A 20 5.71 -6.24 -7.04
C PHE A 20 5.42 -4.74 -6.89
N VAL A 21 5.17 -4.30 -5.66
CA VAL A 21 4.94 -2.88 -5.38
C VAL A 21 6.20 -2.06 -5.64
N THR A 22 7.35 -2.55 -5.18
CA THR A 22 8.64 -1.89 -5.37
C THR A 22 8.97 -1.74 -6.86
N ASP A 23 8.87 -2.81 -7.63
CA ASP A 23 9.15 -2.83 -9.07
C ASP A 23 8.24 -1.89 -9.84
N TYR A 24 6.95 -1.87 -9.50
CA TYR A 24 5.99 -0.93 -10.08
C TYR A 24 6.39 0.51 -9.82
N ILE A 25 6.67 0.88 -8.56
CA ILE A 25 7.04 2.25 -8.19
C ILE A 25 8.33 2.67 -8.90
N VAL A 26 9.36 1.83 -8.88
CA VAL A 26 10.64 2.10 -9.54
C VAL A 26 10.45 2.27 -11.05
N SER A 27 9.69 1.37 -11.69
CA SER A 27 9.36 1.47 -13.11
C SER A 27 8.69 2.81 -13.45
N LYS A 28 7.74 3.25 -12.65
CA LYS A 28 7.04 4.52 -12.87
C LYS A 28 7.94 5.72 -12.61
N LEU A 29 8.71 5.71 -11.54
CA LEU A 29 9.62 6.80 -11.21
C LEU A 29 10.72 6.97 -12.27
N ASN A 30 11.26 5.89 -12.83
CA ASN A 30 12.25 5.94 -13.91
C ASN A 30 11.75 6.64 -15.18
N THR A 31 10.44 6.78 -15.36
CA THR A 31 9.88 7.54 -16.50
C THR A 31 9.94 9.06 -16.31
N VAL A 32 10.15 9.53 -15.07
CA VAL A 32 10.01 10.96 -14.71
C VAL A 32 11.17 11.50 -13.88
N THR A 33 12.09 10.64 -13.46
CA THR A 33 13.28 11.00 -12.68
C THR A 33 14.55 10.54 -13.39
N THR A 34 15.65 11.20 -13.12
CA THR A 34 16.97 10.83 -13.68
C THR A 34 17.76 9.89 -12.78
N ALA A 35 17.35 9.76 -11.53
CA ALA A 35 18.01 8.91 -10.54
C ALA A 35 16.98 8.41 -9.52
N VAL A 36 16.76 7.11 -9.52
CA VAL A 36 15.97 6.43 -8.48
C VAL A 36 16.94 5.63 -7.61
N GLN A 37 16.86 5.82 -6.30
CA GLN A 37 17.59 5.04 -5.33
C GLN A 37 16.62 4.14 -4.56
N VAL A 38 17.00 2.90 -4.37
CA VAL A 38 16.18 1.88 -3.71
C VAL A 38 17.01 1.24 -2.60
N SER A 39 16.50 1.23 -1.37
CA SER A 39 17.15 0.51 -0.27
C SER A 39 16.96 -1.00 -0.43
N ALA A 40 17.81 -1.78 0.23
CA ALA A 40 17.46 -3.17 0.50
C ALA A 40 16.18 -3.21 1.36
N ALA A 41 15.36 -4.26 1.16
CA ALA A 41 14.20 -4.49 2.01
C ALA A 41 14.63 -4.78 3.46
N TYR A 42 13.93 -4.23 4.43
CA TYR A 42 14.20 -4.43 5.84
C TYR A 42 12.90 -4.52 6.65
N SER A 43 12.99 -5.11 7.84
CA SER A 43 11.84 -5.22 8.73
C SER A 43 11.72 -3.99 9.63
N VAL A 44 10.52 -3.46 9.76
CA VAL A 44 10.18 -2.36 10.65
C VAL A 44 9.02 -2.75 11.55
N LYS A 45 9.09 -2.38 12.81
CA LYS A 45 8.02 -2.61 13.78
C LYS A 45 7.05 -1.43 13.76
N ALA A 46 5.78 -1.72 13.56
CA ALA A 46 4.69 -0.74 13.66
C ALA A 46 3.63 -1.29 14.65
N GLY A 47 3.56 -0.66 15.81
CA GLY A 47 2.75 -1.19 16.93
C GLY A 47 3.23 -2.58 17.38
N SER A 48 2.36 -3.57 17.33
CA SER A 48 2.67 -4.96 17.67
C SER A 48 3.09 -5.82 16.47
N LEU A 49 3.07 -5.26 15.25
CA LEU A 49 3.32 -5.99 14.00
C LEU A 49 4.67 -5.62 13.39
N TRP A 50 5.24 -6.57 12.65
CA TRP A 50 6.40 -6.35 11.81
C TRP A 50 5.98 -6.24 10.36
N HIS A 51 6.59 -5.31 9.63
CA HIS A 51 6.35 -5.07 8.22
C HIS A 51 7.65 -5.07 7.43
N ILE A 52 7.58 -5.50 6.17
CA ILE A 52 8.66 -5.32 5.22
C ILE A 52 8.59 -3.87 4.70
N LYS A 53 9.72 -3.19 4.71
CA LYS A 53 9.84 -1.82 4.19
C LYS A 53 10.98 -1.72 3.20
N THR A 54 10.75 -0.99 2.11
CA THR A 54 11.77 -0.54 1.15
C THR A 54 11.63 0.96 0.99
N ASP A 55 12.71 1.71 1.17
CA ASP A 55 12.73 3.13 0.90
C ASP A 55 13.09 3.37 -0.57
N ILE A 56 12.30 4.17 -1.25
CA ILE A 56 12.53 4.56 -2.64
C ILE A 56 12.58 6.08 -2.69
N SER A 57 13.65 6.63 -3.23
CA SER A 57 13.84 8.06 -3.36
C SER A 57 14.24 8.44 -4.78
N GLY A 58 13.93 9.67 -5.15
CA GLY A 58 14.29 10.20 -6.45
C GLY A 58 14.05 11.71 -6.51
N ALA A 59 14.75 12.40 -7.40
CA ALA A 59 14.56 13.82 -7.63
C ALA A 59 13.69 14.04 -8.85
N PHE A 60 12.62 14.80 -8.69
CA PHE A 60 11.77 15.19 -9.81
C PHE A 60 12.34 16.39 -10.55
N GLY A 61 12.33 16.32 -11.87
CA GLY A 61 12.65 17.50 -12.70
C GLY A 61 11.56 18.58 -12.58
N ALA A 62 11.91 19.81 -12.96
CA ALA A 62 11.06 21.00 -12.84
C ALA A 62 9.65 20.88 -13.49
N LYS A 63 9.45 19.93 -14.40
CA LYS A 63 8.17 19.70 -15.09
C LYS A 63 7.19 18.79 -14.34
N LEU A 64 7.64 18.10 -13.30
CA LEU A 64 6.79 17.21 -12.52
C LEU A 64 6.34 17.92 -11.25
N ASN A 65 5.04 18.08 -11.08
CA ASN A 65 4.44 18.59 -9.86
C ASN A 65 3.85 17.43 -9.02
N LEU A 66 3.54 17.71 -7.77
CA LEU A 66 3.00 16.72 -6.82
C LEU A 66 1.76 16.02 -7.35
N LYS A 67 0.83 16.73 -7.99
CA LYS A 67 -0.38 16.13 -8.58
C LYS A 67 -0.04 15.05 -9.60
N LYS A 68 0.89 15.34 -10.50
CA LYS A 68 1.35 14.36 -11.51
C LYS A 68 2.08 13.19 -10.87
N ALA A 69 2.87 13.42 -9.83
CA ALA A 69 3.54 12.35 -9.09
C ALA A 69 2.53 11.41 -8.44
N ILE A 70 1.51 11.95 -7.79
CA ILE A 70 0.43 11.14 -7.20
C ILE A 70 -0.30 10.34 -8.28
N GLN A 71 -0.71 10.97 -9.38
CA GLN A 71 -1.41 10.30 -10.48
C GLN A 71 -0.57 9.17 -11.13
N LEU A 72 0.74 9.34 -11.16
CA LEU A 72 1.67 8.34 -11.69
C LEU A 72 1.71 7.10 -10.79
N LEU A 73 1.80 7.30 -9.49
CA LEU A 73 2.02 6.23 -8.52
C LEU A 73 0.72 5.59 -8.03
N HIS A 74 -0.32 6.39 -7.81
CA HIS A 74 -1.57 5.91 -7.22
C HIS A 74 -2.61 5.50 -8.28
N PRO A 75 -3.40 4.43 -8.06
CA PRO A 75 -3.20 3.40 -7.04
C PRO A 75 -2.00 2.51 -7.34
N THR A 76 -1.31 2.07 -6.30
CA THR A 76 -0.22 1.10 -6.41
C THR A 76 -0.78 -0.33 -6.54
N PRO A 77 0.03 -1.32 -6.95
CA PRO A 77 -0.40 -2.72 -6.95
C PRO A 77 -0.91 -3.22 -5.60
N ALA A 78 -0.41 -2.68 -4.50
CA ALA A 78 -0.84 -3.06 -3.15
C ALA A 78 -2.33 -2.82 -2.85
N VAL A 79 -2.98 -1.94 -3.60
CA VAL A 79 -4.40 -1.55 -3.40
C VAL A 79 -5.26 -1.70 -4.66
N CYS A 80 -4.64 -2.08 -5.77
CA CYS A 80 -5.32 -2.28 -7.05
C CYS A 80 -4.94 -3.62 -7.66
N GLY A 81 -3.73 -3.75 -8.16
CA GLY A 81 -3.21 -4.95 -8.79
C GLY A 81 -2.35 -4.64 -10.03
N VAL A 82 -1.88 -5.71 -10.68
CA VAL A 82 -1.04 -5.65 -11.89
C VAL A 82 -1.61 -6.62 -12.92
N PRO A 83 -1.82 -6.20 -14.19
CA PRO A 83 -1.70 -4.85 -14.74
C PRO A 83 -2.78 -3.89 -14.19
N LYS A 84 -2.39 -2.64 -13.90
CA LYS A 84 -3.21 -1.65 -13.19
C LYS A 84 -4.60 -1.46 -13.81
N GLU A 85 -4.69 -1.23 -15.11
CA GLU A 85 -5.95 -0.91 -15.78
C GLU A 85 -6.92 -2.11 -15.76
N ILE A 86 -6.41 -3.31 -15.96
CA ILE A 86 -7.22 -4.55 -15.91
C ILE A 86 -7.70 -4.80 -14.48
N ALA A 87 -6.81 -4.69 -13.51
CA ALA A 87 -7.15 -4.89 -12.11
C ALA A 87 -8.18 -3.86 -11.64
N LYS A 88 -8.01 -2.58 -12.03
CA LYS A 88 -8.98 -1.55 -11.70
C LYS A 88 -10.36 -1.85 -12.29
N ALA A 89 -10.44 -2.19 -13.57
CA ALA A 89 -11.72 -2.52 -14.22
C ALA A 89 -12.39 -3.74 -13.55
N PHE A 90 -11.61 -4.73 -13.14
CA PHE A 90 -12.11 -5.89 -12.40
C PHE A 90 -12.70 -5.48 -11.05
N ILE A 91 -11.99 -4.67 -10.28
CA ILE A 91 -12.44 -4.16 -8.96
C ILE A 91 -13.75 -3.38 -9.14
N ASP A 92 -13.77 -2.42 -10.06
CA ASP A 92 -14.93 -1.55 -10.31
C ASP A 92 -16.18 -2.37 -10.71
N THR A 93 -15.99 -3.55 -11.32
CA THR A 93 -17.09 -4.40 -11.80
C THR A 93 -17.55 -5.43 -10.77
N HIS A 94 -16.65 -5.95 -9.92
CA HIS A 94 -16.92 -7.16 -9.14
C HIS A 94 -16.97 -6.96 -7.63
N GLU A 95 -16.45 -5.87 -7.09
CA GLU A 95 -16.49 -5.67 -5.61
C GLU A 95 -17.90 -5.40 -5.08
N GLY A 96 -18.79 -4.82 -5.86
CA GLY A 96 -20.20 -4.64 -5.50
C GLY A 96 -20.44 -3.58 -4.43
N TYR A 97 -19.46 -2.76 -4.05
CA TYR A 97 -19.61 -1.64 -3.12
C TYR A 97 -18.70 -0.46 -3.53
N ASP A 98 -19.05 0.74 -3.07
CA ASP A 98 -18.21 1.92 -3.23
C ASP A 98 -17.10 1.92 -2.18
N ARG A 99 -15.86 1.94 -2.62
CA ARG A 99 -14.68 2.06 -1.74
C ARG A 99 -14.61 3.40 -1.01
N SER A 100 -15.28 4.43 -1.50
CA SER A 100 -15.25 5.78 -0.96
C SER A 100 -13.80 6.25 -0.72
N PHE A 101 -13.40 6.48 0.52
CA PHE A 101 -12.03 6.86 0.88
C PHE A 101 -11.07 5.67 1.05
N TYR A 102 -11.58 4.44 1.09
CA TYR A 102 -10.75 3.25 1.20
C TYR A 102 -9.85 3.09 -0.02
N THR A 103 -8.59 2.76 0.19
CA THR A 103 -7.52 2.71 -0.82
C THR A 103 -7.20 4.04 -1.51
N GLY A 104 -7.81 5.14 -1.12
CA GLY A 104 -7.40 6.49 -1.47
C GLY A 104 -6.11 6.88 -0.74
N PHE A 105 -5.81 8.16 -0.70
CA PHE A 105 -4.70 8.69 0.10
C PHE A 105 -5.17 9.88 0.93
N LEU A 106 -4.51 10.07 2.05
CA LEU A 106 -4.76 11.18 2.96
C LEU A 106 -3.43 11.69 3.51
N GLY A 107 -3.41 12.93 3.98
CA GLY A 107 -2.24 13.51 4.61
C GLY A 107 -2.12 15.01 4.41
N GLU A 108 -0.96 15.54 4.71
CA GLU A 108 -0.67 16.96 4.62
C GLU A 108 -0.06 17.32 3.26
N LEU A 109 -0.57 18.36 2.63
CA LEU A 109 -0.09 18.85 1.35
C LEU A 109 0.53 20.24 1.50
N ASN A 110 1.75 20.40 0.98
CA ASN A 110 2.47 21.68 0.92
C ASN A 110 2.62 22.41 2.29
N ARG A 111 2.59 21.65 3.38
CA ARG A 111 2.88 22.22 4.69
C ARG A 111 4.40 22.38 4.82
N ASP A 112 4.85 23.59 5.12
CA ASP A 112 6.27 23.92 5.26
C ASP A 112 7.14 23.43 4.08
N PHE A 113 6.60 23.53 2.85
CA PHE A 113 7.21 23.03 1.59
C PHE A 113 7.39 21.52 1.51
N ALA A 114 6.78 20.76 2.43
CA ALA A 114 6.76 19.31 2.45
C ALA A 114 5.34 18.77 2.28
N SER A 115 5.23 17.51 1.91
CA SER A 115 3.95 16.80 1.82
C SER A 115 4.13 15.37 2.29
N ASP A 116 3.28 14.95 3.21
CA ASP A 116 3.24 13.58 3.74
C ASP A 116 1.90 12.95 3.41
N LEU A 117 1.92 11.96 2.52
CA LEU A 117 0.73 11.27 2.05
C LEU A 117 0.81 9.78 2.38
N PHE A 118 -0.28 9.25 2.87
CA PHE A 118 -0.43 7.86 3.25
C PHE A 118 -1.61 7.24 2.50
N VAL A 119 -1.44 5.99 2.05
CA VAL A 119 -2.57 5.23 1.51
C VAL A 119 -3.54 4.89 2.64
N ASN A 120 -4.83 5.19 2.42
CA ASN A 120 -5.86 4.96 3.42
C ASN A 120 -6.29 3.50 3.44
N LEU A 121 -5.72 2.75 4.37
CA LEU A 121 -5.98 1.32 4.58
C LEU A 121 -6.53 1.07 5.98
N ARG A 122 -7.21 -0.08 6.15
CA ARG A 122 -7.74 -0.49 7.46
C ARG A 122 -8.54 0.63 8.12
N CYS A 123 -9.50 1.13 7.39
CA CYS A 123 -10.35 2.22 7.84
C CYS A 123 -11.79 1.76 8.06
N MET A 124 -12.59 2.61 8.70
CA MET A 124 -14.02 2.38 8.85
C MET A 124 -14.79 3.66 8.53
N GLN A 125 -16.01 3.46 8.08
CA GLN A 125 -17.03 4.49 7.94
C GLN A 125 -18.12 4.23 8.96
N ILE A 126 -18.52 5.27 9.68
CA ILE A 126 -19.64 5.21 10.63
C ILE A 126 -20.80 5.97 10.01
N GLU A 127 -21.88 5.26 9.75
CA GLU A 127 -23.07 5.81 9.13
C GLU A 127 -24.33 5.10 9.66
N ASN A 128 -25.39 5.85 9.94
CA ASN A 128 -26.69 5.30 10.41
C ASN A 128 -26.56 4.30 11.57
N ASN A 129 -25.70 4.59 12.54
CA ASN A 129 -25.42 3.73 13.69
C ASN A 129 -24.81 2.36 13.33
N GLN A 130 -24.18 2.28 12.15
CA GLN A 130 -23.44 1.11 11.66
C GLN A 130 -21.99 1.47 11.41
N ALA A 131 -21.08 0.53 11.62
CA ALA A 131 -19.68 0.67 11.28
C ALA A 131 -19.32 -0.26 10.11
N HIS A 132 -18.96 0.34 8.97
CA HIS A 132 -18.49 -0.36 7.80
C HIS A 132 -16.96 -0.44 7.85
N LEU A 133 -16.41 -1.64 7.96
CA LEU A 133 -14.98 -1.88 8.06
C LEU A 133 -14.40 -2.23 6.69
N TYR A 134 -13.42 -1.46 6.22
CA TYR A 134 -12.76 -1.68 4.95
C TYR A 134 -11.40 -2.36 5.16
N MET A 135 -11.30 -3.60 4.68
CA MET A 135 -10.11 -4.44 4.78
C MET A 135 -9.87 -5.17 3.46
N GLY A 136 -8.65 -5.60 3.24
CA GLY A 136 -8.30 -6.41 2.07
C GLY A 136 -6.97 -7.12 2.24
N CYS A 137 -6.72 -8.06 1.35
CA CYS A 137 -5.46 -8.78 1.22
C CYS A 137 -5.02 -8.81 -0.24
N GLY A 138 -3.74 -9.11 -0.48
CA GLY A 138 -3.21 -9.33 -1.82
C GLY A 138 -3.60 -10.71 -2.32
N ILE A 139 -4.12 -10.77 -3.53
CA ILE A 139 -4.46 -12.02 -4.20
C ILE A 139 -3.41 -12.30 -5.27
N THR A 140 -2.76 -13.44 -5.19
CA THR A 140 -1.81 -13.94 -6.17
C THR A 140 -2.28 -15.30 -6.71
N LYS A 141 -1.59 -15.83 -7.72
CA LYS A 141 -1.91 -17.16 -8.29
C LYS A 141 -1.85 -18.31 -7.27
N ASP A 142 -1.06 -18.13 -6.21
CA ASP A 142 -0.84 -19.14 -5.17
C ASP A 142 -1.67 -18.86 -3.90
N SER A 143 -2.58 -17.89 -3.96
CA SER A 143 -3.47 -17.55 -2.86
C SER A 143 -4.50 -18.65 -2.61
N ASP A 144 -4.72 -18.96 -1.35
CA ASP A 144 -5.78 -19.81 -0.86
C ASP A 144 -6.93 -18.96 -0.31
N SER A 145 -8.13 -19.11 -0.85
CA SER A 145 -9.27 -18.23 -0.55
C SER A 145 -9.65 -18.21 0.94
N GLU A 146 -9.52 -19.34 1.63
CA GLU A 146 -9.84 -19.41 3.05
C GLU A 146 -8.80 -18.70 3.92
N LYS A 147 -7.52 -18.82 3.54
CA LYS A 147 -6.43 -18.11 4.22
C LYS A 147 -6.53 -16.60 4.02
N GLU A 148 -6.83 -16.16 2.80
CA GLU A 148 -7.01 -14.74 2.50
C GLU A 148 -8.21 -14.14 3.26
N TRP A 149 -9.30 -14.89 3.34
CA TRP A 149 -10.44 -14.51 4.15
C TRP A 149 -10.07 -14.36 5.63
N LYS A 150 -9.39 -15.36 6.20
CA LYS A 150 -8.90 -15.31 7.59
C LYS A 150 -7.97 -14.12 7.82
N GLU A 151 -7.11 -13.81 6.86
CA GLU A 151 -6.23 -12.65 6.93
C GLU A 151 -7.03 -11.34 6.99
N SER A 152 -8.04 -11.18 6.13
CA SER A 152 -8.94 -10.02 6.13
C SER A 152 -9.67 -9.87 7.45
N VAL A 153 -10.21 -10.97 8.00
CA VAL A 153 -10.85 -11.00 9.32
C VAL A 153 -9.86 -10.58 10.41
N ASN A 154 -8.64 -11.09 10.42
CA ASN A 154 -7.62 -10.73 11.40
C ASN A 154 -7.25 -9.23 11.30
N LYS A 155 -7.13 -8.70 10.11
CA LYS A 155 -6.90 -7.25 9.90
C LYS A 155 -8.04 -6.40 10.47
N SER A 156 -9.29 -6.86 10.38
CA SER A 156 -10.44 -6.14 10.92
C SER A 156 -10.43 -6.02 12.45
N MET A 157 -9.77 -6.94 13.14
CA MET A 157 -9.68 -6.91 14.61
C MET A 157 -8.99 -5.67 15.16
N ILE A 158 -8.14 -5.01 14.35
CA ILE A 158 -7.48 -3.77 14.74
C ILE A 158 -8.54 -2.67 14.93
N MET A 159 -9.48 -2.56 14.00
CA MET A 159 -10.55 -1.57 14.05
C MET A 159 -11.65 -1.95 15.07
N LYS A 160 -11.96 -3.24 15.18
CA LYS A 160 -12.97 -3.73 16.16
C LYS A 160 -12.59 -3.47 17.62
N ARG A 161 -11.30 -3.31 17.92
CA ARG A 161 -10.86 -3.01 19.30
C ARG A 161 -11.18 -1.59 19.77
N ILE A 162 -11.53 -0.70 18.87
CA ILE A 162 -11.85 0.70 19.17
C ILE A 162 -13.36 0.98 19.07
N LEU A 163 -14.15 0.01 18.72
CA LEU A 163 -15.62 0.01 18.78
C LEU A 163 -16.11 -0.55 20.13
#